data_2509ae95f4096a5bd52d2ac3e4a05dad
#
_entry.id   2509ae95f4096a5bd52d2ac3e4a05dad
#
_cell.length_a   1.000
_cell.length_b   1.000
_cell.length_c   1.000
_cell.angle_alpha   90.00
_cell.angle_beta   90.00
_cell.angle_gamma   90.00
#
_symmetry.space_group_name_H-M   'P 1'
#
loop_
_entity.id
_entity.type
_entity.pdbx_description
1 polymer ?
#
loop_
_entity_poly.entity_id
_entity_poly.type
_entity_poly.pdbx_seq_one_letter_code
_entity_poly.pdbx_strand_id
1 'polypeptide(L)'
;MEKYDFVILGAGSAGCVLANKLSANPNFKVCLIEAGSKDSDPRIHIPIGFAFLGDGSKYSWNYETVPQKEFEKEVVAQPVQEVVDSAGGTHKVETESMEHRKGFQPRGKTLGGSSSINAMVYVRGHKWDYDHWSELGNQGWSYEEVLPYFKRAEHNEVFDDHYHGQNGPLNVCKIRNQNTPTDDFVKTGSEIFGYNDDFNGENQEGIGYYQTTQKDGKRCSAAKAYLVPSLDRENLKVMTDTNVNKIIFENKKAVGVECLNEDGKLVTINATKEVILSSGAFGSPQILLRSGVGPSEEILKHNIEHIHELPGVGKNLQDHIDYLSVHKYNSIELIGFSLKSIFYKFPL
;
A
#
# COMPACT_ATOMS: atom_id res chain seq x y z
N MET A 1 29.92 13.09 -9.40
CA MET A 1 28.71 12.64 -8.69
C MET A 1 27.55 13.51 -9.12
N GLU A 2 26.45 12.91 -9.53
CA GLU A 2 25.25 13.66 -9.92
C GLU A 2 24.63 14.33 -8.69
N LYS A 3 24.19 15.58 -8.85
CA LYS A 3 23.55 16.37 -7.81
C LYS A 3 22.11 16.67 -8.22
N TYR A 4 21.19 16.48 -7.30
CA TYR A 4 19.76 16.78 -7.47
C TYR A 4 19.31 17.79 -6.42
N ASP A 5 18.28 18.56 -6.71
CA ASP A 5 17.67 19.43 -5.70
C ASP A 5 16.92 18.59 -4.68
N PHE A 6 16.15 17.62 -5.14
CA PHE A 6 15.37 16.71 -4.31
C PHE A 6 15.71 15.25 -4.63
N VAL A 7 15.97 14.48 -3.59
CA VAL A 7 16.16 13.02 -3.67
C VAL A 7 15.04 12.35 -2.89
N ILE A 8 14.15 11.63 -3.59
CA ILE A 8 12.96 11.01 -3.05
C ILE A 8 13.21 9.51 -2.89
N LEU A 9 13.03 8.99 -1.68
CA LEU A 9 13.33 7.61 -1.31
C LEU A 9 12.03 6.79 -1.25
N GLY A 10 11.84 5.91 -2.23
CA GLY A 10 10.66 5.07 -2.42
C GLY A 10 9.67 5.65 -3.42
N ALA A 11 9.42 4.91 -4.51
CA ALA A 11 8.44 5.25 -5.54
C ALA A 11 7.05 4.64 -5.25
N GLY A 12 6.66 4.62 -3.98
CA GLY A 12 5.31 4.27 -3.54
C GLY A 12 4.30 5.38 -3.83
N SER A 13 3.13 5.31 -3.19
CA SER A 13 2.03 6.29 -3.42
C SER A 13 2.50 7.73 -3.23
N ALA A 14 3.16 8.03 -2.11
CA ALA A 14 3.64 9.39 -1.82
C ALA A 14 4.79 9.81 -2.76
N GLY A 15 5.77 8.93 -2.99
CA GLY A 15 6.93 9.24 -3.84
C GLY A 15 6.55 9.54 -5.29
N CYS A 16 5.57 8.81 -5.85
CA CYS A 16 5.05 9.09 -7.19
C CYS A 16 4.40 10.49 -7.29
N VAL A 17 3.63 10.88 -6.27
CA VAL A 17 3.03 12.23 -6.19
C VAL A 17 4.11 13.30 -6.11
N LEU A 18 5.07 13.13 -5.20
CA LEU A 18 6.16 14.08 -4.99
C LEU A 18 7.02 14.24 -6.23
N ALA A 19 7.40 13.13 -6.88
CA ALA A 19 8.17 13.18 -8.13
C ALA A 19 7.44 13.95 -9.23
N ASN A 20 6.13 13.71 -9.40
CA ASN A 20 5.32 14.45 -10.36
C ASN A 20 5.25 15.94 -10.03
N LYS A 21 4.95 16.30 -8.76
CA LYS A 21 4.71 17.69 -8.37
C LYS A 21 5.99 18.51 -8.35
N LEU A 22 7.09 17.97 -7.83
CA LEU A 22 8.38 18.68 -7.78
C LEU A 22 8.99 18.86 -9.16
N SER A 23 8.96 17.83 -10.01
CA SER A 23 9.49 17.92 -11.38
C SER A 23 8.63 18.75 -12.32
N ALA A 24 7.43 19.19 -11.92
CA ALA A 24 6.63 20.14 -12.69
C ALA A 24 7.32 21.53 -12.79
N ASN A 25 8.19 21.86 -11.83
CA ASN A 25 9.06 23.02 -11.95
C ASN A 25 10.36 22.61 -12.69
N PRO A 26 10.61 23.09 -13.91
CA PRO A 26 11.78 22.69 -14.70
C PRO A 26 13.12 23.11 -14.09
N ASN A 27 13.11 24.05 -13.15
CA ASN A 27 14.32 24.50 -12.44
C ASN A 27 14.75 23.53 -11.33
N PHE A 28 13.94 22.56 -10.96
CA PHE A 28 14.28 21.56 -9.95
C PHE A 28 14.76 20.27 -10.61
N LYS A 29 15.93 19.79 -10.23
CA LYS A 29 16.40 18.45 -10.58
C LYS A 29 15.93 17.47 -9.53
N VAL A 30 15.11 16.50 -9.92
CA VAL A 30 14.49 15.52 -9.02
C VAL A 30 14.98 14.12 -9.32
N CYS A 31 15.42 13.40 -8.28
CA CYS A 31 15.73 11.98 -8.34
C CYS A 31 14.75 11.18 -7.51
N LEU A 32 14.08 10.19 -8.11
CA LEU A 32 13.22 9.23 -7.44
C LEU A 32 13.92 7.87 -7.45
N ILE A 33 14.10 7.29 -6.25
CA ILE A 33 14.80 6.02 -6.06
C ILE A 33 13.79 4.95 -5.60
N GLU A 34 13.79 3.80 -6.26
CA GLU A 34 12.93 2.66 -5.93
C GLU A 34 13.77 1.37 -5.84
N ALA A 35 13.56 0.64 -4.75
CA ALA A 35 14.26 -0.62 -4.51
C ALA A 35 13.81 -1.74 -5.46
N GLY A 36 12.55 -1.69 -5.88
CA GLY A 36 11.98 -2.65 -6.82
C GLY A 36 12.13 -2.27 -8.27
N SER A 37 11.70 -3.19 -9.13
CA SER A 37 11.73 -3.01 -10.58
C SER A 37 10.60 -2.11 -11.09
N LYS A 38 10.63 -1.82 -12.41
CA LYS A 38 9.49 -1.20 -13.10
C LYS A 38 8.23 -2.05 -12.98
N ASP A 39 7.07 -1.38 -13.00
CA ASP A 39 5.74 -2.00 -12.96
C ASP A 39 5.29 -2.56 -14.32
N SER A 40 6.19 -3.23 -15.04
CA SER A 40 5.94 -3.70 -16.42
C SER A 40 5.20 -5.04 -16.51
N ASP A 41 5.04 -5.76 -15.41
CA ASP A 41 4.35 -7.06 -15.40
C ASP A 41 2.84 -6.88 -15.63
N PRO A 42 2.25 -7.58 -16.61
CA PRO A 42 0.81 -7.50 -16.88
C PRO A 42 -0.08 -7.80 -15.67
N ARG A 43 0.37 -8.66 -14.74
CA ARG A 43 -0.37 -9.00 -13.51
C ARG A 43 -0.59 -7.78 -12.60
N ILE A 44 0.30 -6.79 -12.65
CA ILE A 44 0.14 -5.54 -11.92
C ILE A 44 -1.05 -4.74 -12.47
N HIS A 45 -1.25 -4.76 -13.78
CA HIS A 45 -2.25 -3.92 -14.45
C HIS A 45 -3.63 -4.56 -14.54
N ILE A 46 -3.71 -5.89 -14.55
CA ILE A 46 -4.96 -6.63 -14.59
C ILE A 46 -5.52 -6.75 -13.18
N PRO A 47 -6.78 -6.31 -12.89
CA PRO A 47 -7.31 -6.29 -11.54
C PRO A 47 -7.17 -7.60 -10.76
N ILE A 48 -7.55 -8.73 -11.34
CA ILE A 48 -7.44 -10.05 -10.70
C ILE A 48 -5.98 -10.46 -10.41
N GLY A 49 -5.03 -9.82 -11.05
CA GLY A 49 -3.60 -10.10 -10.87
C GLY A 49 -3.09 -9.85 -9.45
N PHE A 50 -3.80 -9.01 -8.65
CA PHE A 50 -3.42 -8.74 -7.25
C PHE A 50 -3.23 -10.03 -6.44
N ALA A 51 -4.02 -11.08 -6.71
CA ALA A 51 -3.94 -12.35 -6.02
C ALA A 51 -2.59 -13.08 -6.21
N PHE A 52 -1.78 -12.67 -7.19
CA PHE A 52 -0.48 -13.26 -7.52
C PHE A 52 0.70 -12.32 -7.22
N LEU A 53 0.45 -11.20 -6.57
CA LEU A 53 1.47 -10.17 -6.33
C LEU A 53 1.87 -10.08 -4.84
N GLY A 54 1.25 -10.87 -3.98
CA GLY A 54 1.50 -10.90 -2.54
C GLY A 54 2.67 -11.82 -2.17
N ASP A 55 2.36 -12.88 -1.46
CA ASP A 55 3.33 -13.84 -0.91
C ASP A 55 4.20 -14.50 -1.99
N GLY A 56 5.50 -14.58 -1.72
CA GLY A 56 6.50 -15.13 -2.64
C GLY A 56 6.73 -14.34 -3.94
N SER A 57 6.02 -13.23 -4.15
CA SER A 57 6.21 -12.39 -5.34
C SER A 57 7.46 -11.53 -5.23
N LYS A 58 8.20 -11.39 -6.35
CA LYS A 58 9.32 -10.43 -6.44
C LYS A 58 8.88 -8.96 -6.33
N TYR A 59 7.59 -8.68 -6.49
CA TYR A 59 6.99 -7.35 -6.37
C TYR A 59 6.55 -7.01 -4.94
N SER A 60 6.78 -7.92 -3.98
CA SER A 60 6.56 -7.71 -2.56
C SER A 60 7.88 -7.80 -1.79
N TRP A 61 8.01 -7.04 -0.71
CA TRP A 61 9.12 -7.20 0.23
C TRP A 61 9.05 -8.50 1.03
N ASN A 62 7.90 -9.18 1.02
CA ASN A 62 7.65 -10.43 1.74
C ASN A 62 8.01 -10.33 3.24
N TYR A 63 7.63 -9.21 3.87
CA TYR A 63 7.81 -9.05 5.31
C TYR A 63 6.89 -9.98 6.09
N GLU A 64 7.38 -10.44 7.22
CA GLU A 64 6.62 -11.19 8.22
C GLU A 64 6.81 -10.56 9.60
N THR A 65 5.81 -10.70 10.44
CA THR A 65 5.96 -10.34 11.86
C THR A 65 6.88 -11.34 12.55
N VAL A 66 7.45 -10.95 13.69
CA VAL A 66 8.01 -11.94 14.62
C VAL A 66 6.89 -12.88 15.10
N PRO A 67 7.21 -14.10 15.59
CA PRO A 67 6.22 -15.01 16.15
C PRO A 67 5.41 -14.32 17.25
N GLN A 68 4.08 -14.31 17.10
CA GLN A 68 3.15 -13.61 17.99
C GLN A 68 2.70 -14.55 19.11
N LYS A 69 3.46 -14.65 20.17
CA LYS A 69 3.26 -15.59 21.28
C LYS A 69 1.94 -15.41 22.04
N GLU A 70 1.38 -14.20 22.02
CA GLU A 70 0.13 -13.90 22.74
C GLU A 70 -1.10 -14.55 22.11
N PHE A 71 -1.06 -14.90 20.83
CA PHE A 71 -2.13 -15.64 20.16
C PHE A 71 -2.19 -17.13 20.54
N GLU A 72 -1.14 -17.68 21.15
CA GLU A 72 -1.08 -19.08 21.59
C GLU A 72 -2.06 -19.40 22.73
N LYS A 73 -2.41 -18.43 23.54
CA LYS A 73 -3.25 -18.63 24.76
C LYS A 73 -4.75 -18.72 24.48
N GLU A 74 -5.24 -18.20 23.36
CA GLU A 74 -6.68 -18.15 23.04
C GLU A 74 -7.18 -19.30 22.17
N VAL A 75 -6.31 -20.01 21.47
CA VAL A 75 -6.70 -21.01 20.46
C VAL A 75 -6.53 -22.46 20.91
N VAL A 76 -5.89 -22.72 22.04
CA VAL A 76 -5.69 -24.08 22.62
C VAL A 76 -7.01 -24.79 22.98
N ALA A 77 -8.14 -24.10 22.93
CA ALA A 77 -9.44 -24.63 23.34
C ALA A 77 -10.37 -25.08 22.20
N GLN A 78 -9.96 -25.08 20.95
CA GLN A 78 -10.83 -25.54 19.85
C GLN A 78 -10.55 -27.00 19.50
N PRO A 79 -11.58 -27.88 19.53
CA PRO A 79 -11.39 -29.28 19.16
C PRO A 79 -11.02 -29.42 17.68
N VAL A 80 -10.09 -30.35 17.42
CA VAL A 80 -9.69 -30.76 16.07
C VAL A 80 -10.95 -31.12 15.26
N GLN A 81 -11.24 -30.34 14.23
CA GLN A 81 -12.32 -30.69 13.30
C GLN A 81 -11.79 -31.68 12.28
N GLU A 82 -12.42 -32.84 12.20
CA GLU A 82 -12.21 -33.77 11.11
C GLU A 82 -12.83 -33.18 9.84
N VAL A 83 -11.98 -32.92 8.85
CA VAL A 83 -12.44 -32.45 7.54
C VAL A 83 -12.59 -33.63 6.62
N VAL A 84 -13.78 -33.85 6.11
CA VAL A 84 -14.07 -34.87 5.10
C VAL A 84 -13.78 -34.25 3.72
N ASP A 85 -12.88 -34.87 2.96
CA ASP A 85 -12.60 -34.44 1.59
C ASP A 85 -13.73 -34.81 0.62
N SER A 86 -13.66 -34.30 -0.60
CA SER A 86 -14.67 -34.53 -1.63
C SER A 86 -14.77 -35.99 -2.11
N ALA A 87 -13.90 -36.89 -1.65
CA ALA A 87 -13.86 -38.31 -1.95
C ALA A 87 -14.32 -39.19 -0.75
N GLY A 88 -14.71 -38.55 0.37
CA GLY A 88 -15.20 -39.24 1.58
C GLY A 88 -14.08 -39.70 2.52
N GLY A 89 -12.84 -39.26 2.29
CA GLY A 89 -11.71 -39.56 3.17
C GLY A 89 -11.62 -38.56 4.33
N THR A 90 -11.44 -39.06 5.55
CA THR A 90 -11.27 -38.25 6.76
C THR A 90 -9.79 -37.93 6.92
N HIS A 91 -9.39 -36.67 6.82
CA HIS A 91 -8.04 -36.19 7.11
C HIS A 91 -8.05 -35.44 8.44
N LYS A 92 -7.15 -35.83 9.34
CA LYS A 92 -6.82 -34.99 10.50
C LYS A 92 -5.98 -33.85 10.00
N VAL A 93 -6.52 -32.63 10.03
CA VAL A 93 -5.72 -31.43 9.88
C VAL A 93 -5.03 -31.23 11.21
N GLU A 94 -3.75 -31.61 11.30
CA GLU A 94 -2.88 -31.10 12.35
C GLU A 94 -2.79 -29.59 12.11
N THR A 95 -3.51 -28.82 12.94
CA THR A 95 -3.19 -27.39 13.04
C THR A 95 -1.76 -27.31 13.55
N GLU A 96 -0.85 -26.82 12.72
CA GLU A 96 0.48 -26.45 13.20
C GLU A 96 0.29 -25.65 14.48
N SER A 97 1.03 -26.00 15.53
CA SER A 97 0.91 -25.33 16.82
C SER A 97 1.08 -23.84 16.59
N MET A 98 0.10 -23.04 17.00
CA MET A 98 0.12 -21.57 16.79
C MET A 98 1.31 -20.87 17.47
N GLU A 99 2.21 -21.63 18.10
CA GLU A 99 3.45 -21.16 18.73
C GLU A 99 4.35 -20.35 17.78
N HIS A 100 4.14 -20.46 16.47
CA HIS A 100 5.00 -19.83 15.46
C HIS A 100 4.22 -19.02 14.42
N ARG A 101 2.95 -18.62 14.71
CA ARG A 101 2.21 -17.79 13.77
C ARG A 101 2.96 -16.50 13.47
N LYS A 102 3.33 -16.33 12.21
CA LYS A 102 3.84 -15.11 11.65
C LYS A 102 2.77 -14.48 10.77
N GLY A 103 2.53 -13.19 10.94
CA GLY A 103 1.64 -12.44 10.06
C GLY A 103 2.38 -11.98 8.83
N PHE A 104 1.96 -12.43 7.65
CA PHE A 104 2.46 -11.90 6.39
C PHE A 104 2.05 -10.44 6.21
N GLN A 105 3.02 -9.60 5.84
CA GLN A 105 2.84 -8.15 5.68
C GLN A 105 3.20 -7.73 4.26
N PRO A 106 2.27 -7.81 3.29
CA PRO A 106 2.55 -7.44 1.91
C PRO A 106 2.87 -5.95 1.80
N ARG A 107 4.02 -5.64 1.21
CA ARG A 107 4.45 -4.26 0.88
C ARG A 107 5.07 -4.26 -0.49
N GLY A 108 4.59 -3.36 -1.36
CA GLY A 108 5.05 -3.31 -2.75
C GLY A 108 6.51 -2.95 -2.89
N LYS A 109 7.21 -3.67 -3.78
CA LYS A 109 8.60 -3.46 -4.18
C LYS A 109 8.65 -3.31 -5.69
N THR A 110 8.14 -2.19 -6.17
CA THR A 110 8.04 -1.83 -7.60
C THR A 110 7.58 -0.38 -7.72
N LEU A 111 7.65 0.22 -8.90
CA LEU A 111 7.05 1.55 -9.13
C LEU A 111 5.55 1.54 -8.76
N GLY A 112 5.13 2.55 -8.01
CA GLY A 112 3.80 2.64 -7.39
C GLY A 112 3.72 1.99 -6.00
N GLY A 113 4.72 1.23 -5.57
CA GLY A 113 4.75 0.57 -4.28
C GLY A 113 3.52 -0.30 -4.03
N SER A 114 2.94 -0.22 -2.84
CA SER A 114 1.76 -1.02 -2.48
C SER A 114 0.52 -0.70 -3.31
N SER A 115 0.40 0.49 -3.93
CA SER A 115 -0.69 0.79 -4.87
C SER A 115 -0.64 -0.06 -6.15
N SER A 116 0.52 -0.66 -6.46
CA SER A 116 0.71 -1.56 -7.60
C SER A 116 0.38 -3.03 -7.29
N ILE A 117 0.23 -3.40 -6.01
CA ILE A 117 -0.04 -4.79 -5.60
C ILE A 117 -1.32 -4.96 -4.75
N ASN A 118 -1.95 -3.89 -4.27
CA ASN A 118 -3.15 -3.92 -3.43
C ASN A 118 -4.40 -4.41 -4.20
N ALA A 119 -5.49 -4.64 -3.47
CA ALA A 119 -6.80 -5.03 -4.03
C ALA A 119 -7.58 -3.85 -4.65
N MET A 120 -7.00 -2.67 -4.76
CA MET A 120 -7.56 -1.46 -5.38
C MET A 120 -8.80 -0.89 -4.68
N VAL A 121 -9.20 -1.36 -3.54
CA VAL A 121 -10.31 -0.79 -2.77
C VAL A 121 -10.00 0.66 -2.42
N TYR A 122 -10.94 1.56 -2.68
CA TYR A 122 -10.81 2.98 -2.42
C TYR A 122 -11.71 3.41 -1.27
N VAL A 123 -11.14 3.47 -0.08
CA VAL A 123 -11.81 3.94 1.15
C VAL A 123 -10.83 4.84 1.90
N ARG A 124 -11.30 6.00 2.34
CA ARG A 124 -10.56 6.93 3.19
C ARG A 124 -10.67 6.51 4.65
N GLY A 125 -9.75 6.97 5.49
CA GLY A 125 -9.90 6.90 6.94
C GLY A 125 -11.18 7.62 7.40
N HIS A 126 -11.67 7.26 8.57
CA HIS A 126 -12.80 7.93 9.19
C HIS A 126 -12.43 9.38 9.55
N LYS A 127 -13.41 10.29 9.59
CA LYS A 127 -13.19 11.70 10.00
C LYS A 127 -12.44 11.79 11.32
N TRP A 128 -12.82 10.94 12.26
CA TRP A 128 -12.22 10.89 13.58
C TRP A 128 -10.70 10.62 13.53
N ASP A 129 -10.20 9.83 12.60
CA ASP A 129 -8.75 9.52 12.48
C ASP A 129 -7.95 10.80 12.25
N TYR A 130 -8.43 11.65 11.36
CA TYR A 130 -7.76 12.91 11.00
C TYR A 130 -7.94 13.97 12.08
N ASP A 131 -9.14 14.09 12.63
CA ASP A 131 -9.45 15.03 13.71
C ASP A 131 -8.61 14.69 14.95
N HIS A 132 -8.48 13.39 15.27
CA HIS A 132 -7.62 12.92 16.33
C HIS A 132 -6.14 13.24 16.09
N TRP A 133 -5.65 13.13 14.85
CA TRP A 133 -4.28 13.59 14.53
C TRP A 133 -4.10 15.08 14.81
N SER A 134 -5.08 15.90 14.47
CA SER A 134 -5.06 17.33 14.78
C SER A 134 -5.08 17.60 16.29
N GLU A 135 -5.90 16.88 17.05
CA GLU A 135 -5.96 16.95 18.51
C GLU A 135 -4.61 16.58 19.20
N LEU A 136 -3.88 15.63 18.61
CA LEU A 136 -2.54 15.27 19.04
C LEU A 136 -1.48 16.33 18.73
N GLY A 137 -1.86 17.48 18.17
CA GLY A 137 -0.99 18.62 17.90
C GLY A 137 -0.51 18.72 16.46
N ASN A 138 -1.01 17.89 15.54
CA ASN A 138 -0.68 17.95 14.13
C ASN A 138 -1.61 18.93 13.40
N GLN A 139 -1.34 20.23 13.51
CA GLN A 139 -2.12 21.26 12.83
C GLN A 139 -2.10 21.06 11.31
N GLY A 140 -3.23 21.28 10.64
CA GLY A 140 -3.37 21.08 9.19
C GLY A 140 -3.77 19.64 8.82
N TRP A 141 -4.08 18.78 9.80
CA TRP A 141 -4.42 17.38 9.59
C TRP A 141 -5.85 17.00 10.03
N SER A 142 -6.69 17.95 10.42
CA SER A 142 -8.12 17.67 10.63
C SER A 142 -8.80 17.22 9.33
N TYR A 143 -9.93 16.55 9.43
CA TYR A 143 -10.64 16.04 8.24
C TYR A 143 -10.94 17.13 7.23
N GLU A 144 -11.45 18.26 7.68
CA GLU A 144 -11.77 19.40 6.80
C GLU A 144 -10.52 20.00 6.12
N GLU A 145 -9.36 19.97 6.80
CA GLU A 145 -8.11 20.46 6.24
C GLU A 145 -7.50 19.48 5.22
N VAL A 146 -7.70 18.15 5.38
CA VAL A 146 -7.19 17.15 4.43
C VAL A 146 -8.16 16.84 3.28
N LEU A 147 -9.45 17.07 3.43
CA LEU A 147 -10.46 16.83 2.39
C LEU A 147 -10.13 17.48 1.03
N PRO A 148 -9.67 18.73 0.95
CA PRO A 148 -9.26 19.34 -0.33
C PRO A 148 -8.13 18.57 -1.05
N TYR A 149 -7.27 17.88 -0.31
CA TYR A 149 -6.19 17.07 -0.89
C TYR A 149 -6.72 15.74 -1.43
N PHE A 150 -7.68 15.12 -0.76
CA PHE A 150 -8.37 13.94 -1.31
C PHE A 150 -9.08 14.28 -2.61
N LYS A 151 -9.86 15.36 -2.63
CA LYS A 151 -10.53 15.85 -3.83
C LYS A 151 -9.57 16.18 -4.96
N ARG A 152 -8.43 16.81 -4.65
CA ARG A 152 -7.40 17.14 -5.65
C ARG A 152 -6.73 15.91 -6.24
N ALA A 153 -6.65 14.82 -5.49
CA ALA A 153 -6.07 13.56 -5.96
C ALA A 153 -7.03 12.75 -6.83
N GLU A 154 -8.33 12.87 -6.59
CA GLU A 154 -9.38 11.99 -7.09
C GLU A 154 -9.99 12.47 -8.42
N HIS A 155 -10.23 11.50 -9.31
CA HIS A 155 -11.18 11.62 -10.41
C HIS A 155 -12.25 10.55 -10.22
N ASN A 156 -13.37 10.94 -9.61
CA ASN A 156 -14.47 10.02 -9.33
C ASN A 156 -15.42 9.95 -10.53
N GLU A 157 -15.62 8.76 -11.10
CA GLU A 157 -16.52 8.55 -12.24
C GLU A 157 -18.02 8.61 -11.86
N VAL A 158 -18.34 8.63 -10.57
CA VAL A 158 -19.71 8.44 -10.08
C VAL A 158 -20.23 9.61 -9.27
N PHE A 159 -19.45 10.09 -8.31
CA PHE A 159 -19.87 11.13 -7.38
C PHE A 159 -19.21 12.47 -7.72
N ASP A 160 -20.00 13.52 -7.73
CA ASP A 160 -19.56 14.92 -7.91
C ASP A 160 -20.27 15.79 -6.87
N ASP A 161 -19.71 15.81 -5.66
CA ASP A 161 -20.29 16.45 -4.50
C ASP A 161 -19.26 17.12 -3.60
N HIS A 162 -19.66 17.45 -2.36
CA HIS A 162 -18.77 18.06 -1.37
C HIS A 162 -17.55 17.19 -1.05
N TYR A 163 -17.69 15.87 -1.07
CA TYR A 163 -16.66 14.94 -0.65
C TYR A 163 -15.73 14.46 -1.78
N HIS A 164 -16.14 14.58 -3.03
CA HIS A 164 -15.49 13.98 -4.19
C HIS A 164 -14.83 14.98 -5.13
N GLY A 165 -13.80 14.52 -5.83
CA GLY A 165 -13.06 15.28 -6.84
C GLY A 165 -13.23 14.72 -8.23
N GLN A 166 -13.25 15.62 -9.25
CA GLN A 166 -13.47 15.28 -10.66
C GLN A 166 -12.23 15.44 -11.54
N ASN A 167 -11.20 16.11 -11.05
CA ASN A 167 -10.09 16.55 -11.89
C ASN A 167 -8.72 16.00 -11.44
N GLY A 168 -8.72 15.09 -10.48
CA GLY A 168 -7.49 14.48 -10.01
C GLY A 168 -6.96 13.40 -10.95
N PRO A 169 -5.71 13.01 -10.82
CA PRO A 169 -5.10 11.98 -11.67
C PRO A 169 -5.44 10.54 -11.25
N LEU A 170 -5.88 10.31 -10.01
CA LEU A 170 -6.24 8.99 -9.50
C LEU A 170 -7.70 8.68 -9.87
N ASN A 171 -7.89 7.79 -10.82
CA ASN A 171 -9.24 7.39 -11.24
C ASN A 171 -9.89 6.46 -10.24
N VAL A 172 -11.14 6.78 -9.88
CA VAL A 172 -11.99 6.02 -8.97
C VAL A 172 -13.30 5.68 -9.65
N CYS A 173 -13.67 4.42 -9.67
CA CYS A 173 -14.88 3.94 -10.35
C CYS A 173 -15.61 2.86 -9.55
N LYS A 174 -16.85 2.56 -9.92
CA LYS A 174 -17.59 1.39 -9.41
C LYS A 174 -16.98 0.09 -9.93
N ILE A 175 -17.15 -0.99 -9.17
CA ILE A 175 -16.81 -2.35 -9.60
C ILE A 175 -17.68 -2.71 -10.82
N ARG A 176 -17.04 -3.16 -11.90
CA ARG A 176 -17.75 -3.46 -13.15
C ARG A 176 -18.40 -4.84 -13.18
N ASN A 177 -17.85 -5.79 -12.42
CA ASN A 177 -18.34 -7.17 -12.39
C ASN A 177 -19.12 -7.43 -11.10
N GLN A 178 -20.41 -7.12 -11.13
CA GLN A 178 -21.35 -7.55 -10.10
C GLN A 178 -21.81 -8.98 -10.42
N ASN A 179 -22.21 -9.70 -9.38
CA ASN A 179 -22.74 -11.06 -9.51
C ASN A 179 -23.88 -11.26 -8.52
N THR A 180 -24.83 -12.13 -8.87
CA THR A 180 -26.04 -12.38 -8.09
C THR A 180 -25.76 -12.69 -6.62
N PRO A 181 -24.80 -13.56 -6.24
CA PRO A 181 -24.50 -13.83 -4.83
C PRO A 181 -24.06 -12.59 -4.04
N THR A 182 -23.28 -11.72 -4.64
CA THR A 182 -22.87 -10.47 -3.98
C THR A 182 -24.02 -9.48 -3.87
N ASP A 183 -24.86 -9.40 -4.91
CA ASP A 183 -26.06 -8.55 -4.89
C ASP A 183 -27.04 -9.00 -3.80
N ASP A 184 -27.28 -10.31 -3.67
CA ASP A 184 -28.13 -10.89 -2.62
C ASP A 184 -27.55 -10.64 -1.23
N PHE A 185 -26.23 -10.75 -1.07
CA PHE A 185 -25.56 -10.44 0.20
C PHE A 185 -25.73 -8.97 0.58
N VAL A 186 -25.47 -8.06 -0.34
CA VAL A 186 -25.61 -6.62 -0.11
C VAL A 186 -27.06 -6.27 0.19
N LYS A 187 -28.01 -6.79 -0.59
CA LYS A 187 -29.44 -6.59 -0.37
C LYS A 187 -29.90 -7.04 1.01
N THR A 188 -29.57 -8.29 1.38
CA THR A 188 -29.95 -8.85 2.68
C THR A 188 -29.29 -8.09 3.84
N GLY A 189 -28.01 -7.79 3.72
CA GLY A 189 -27.29 -7.04 4.74
C GLY A 189 -27.78 -5.61 4.89
N SER A 190 -28.25 -4.98 3.80
CA SER A 190 -28.78 -3.61 3.84
C SER A 190 -30.10 -3.49 4.64
N GLU A 191 -30.85 -4.57 4.77
CA GLU A 191 -32.05 -4.62 5.63
C GLU A 191 -31.69 -4.53 7.13
N ILE A 192 -30.46 -4.89 7.50
CA ILE A 192 -29.98 -4.90 8.90
C ILE A 192 -29.13 -3.66 9.19
N PHE A 193 -28.19 -3.33 8.30
CA PHE A 193 -27.15 -2.31 8.54
C PHE A 193 -27.39 -1.01 7.78
N GLY A 194 -28.40 -0.93 6.93
CA GLY A 194 -28.59 0.16 6.00
C GLY A 194 -27.71 0.04 4.75
N TYR A 195 -28.23 0.48 3.61
CA TYR A 195 -27.44 0.55 2.37
C TYR A 195 -26.59 1.81 2.34
N ASN A 196 -25.34 1.65 1.94
CA ASN A 196 -24.43 2.77 1.69
C ASN A 196 -23.69 2.54 0.37
N ASP A 197 -23.82 3.45 -0.58
CA ASP A 197 -23.12 3.40 -1.87
C ASP A 197 -21.88 4.29 -1.94
N ASP A 198 -21.63 5.04 -0.85
CA ASP A 198 -20.50 5.95 -0.74
C ASP A 198 -19.84 5.93 0.65
N PHE A 199 -18.83 5.09 0.82
CA PHE A 199 -18.04 5.01 2.05
C PHE A 199 -17.04 6.17 2.24
N ASN A 200 -16.96 7.09 1.29
CA ASN A 200 -16.09 8.27 1.34
C ASN A 200 -16.87 9.60 1.48
N GLY A 201 -18.19 9.49 1.59
CA GLY A 201 -19.12 10.62 1.75
C GLY A 201 -19.32 11.04 3.20
N GLU A 202 -20.53 11.54 3.48
CA GLU A 202 -20.92 12.03 4.80
C GLU A 202 -20.95 10.93 5.86
N ASN A 203 -21.41 9.74 5.48
CA ASN A 203 -21.55 8.58 6.36
C ASN A 203 -20.74 7.39 5.83
N GLN A 204 -19.95 6.76 6.71
CA GLN A 204 -19.15 5.57 6.37
C GLN A 204 -19.78 4.26 6.84
N GLU A 205 -20.90 4.33 7.60
CA GLU A 205 -21.59 3.14 8.10
C GLU A 205 -22.53 2.54 7.04
N GLY A 206 -22.75 1.23 7.13
CA GLY A 206 -23.67 0.51 6.25
C GLY A 206 -23.01 -0.61 5.47
N ILE A 207 -23.75 -1.13 4.50
CA ILE A 207 -23.29 -2.18 3.59
C ILE A 207 -23.48 -1.75 2.14
N GLY A 208 -22.51 -2.04 1.29
CA GLY A 208 -22.54 -1.64 -0.12
C GLY A 208 -21.34 -2.16 -0.89
N TYR A 209 -21.16 -1.62 -2.08
CA TYR A 209 -20.04 -1.93 -2.96
C TYR A 209 -18.94 -0.87 -2.82
N TYR A 210 -17.72 -1.32 -2.59
CA TYR A 210 -16.58 -0.42 -2.62
C TYR A 210 -16.33 0.14 -4.02
N GLN A 211 -15.93 1.41 -4.08
CA GLN A 211 -15.28 1.95 -5.26
C GLN A 211 -13.84 1.42 -5.36
N THR A 212 -13.29 1.47 -6.56
CA THR A 212 -11.94 0.94 -6.84
C THR A 212 -11.10 1.93 -7.63
N THR A 213 -9.78 1.89 -7.38
CA THR A 213 -8.79 2.65 -8.14
C THR A 213 -8.47 1.95 -9.46
N GLN A 214 -9.42 2.02 -10.39
CA GLN A 214 -9.31 1.44 -11.74
C GLN A 214 -9.70 2.48 -12.80
N LYS A 215 -9.11 2.35 -13.99
CA LYS A 215 -9.46 3.10 -15.20
C LYS A 215 -9.52 2.15 -16.37
N ASP A 216 -10.61 2.17 -17.14
CA ASP A 216 -10.81 1.32 -18.33
C ASP A 216 -10.53 -0.18 -18.06
N GLY A 217 -10.99 -0.68 -16.90
CA GLY A 217 -10.81 -2.08 -16.48
C GLY A 217 -9.38 -2.46 -16.09
N LYS A 218 -8.49 -1.50 -15.91
CA LYS A 218 -7.10 -1.70 -15.48
C LYS A 218 -6.85 -0.98 -14.17
N ARG A 219 -5.87 -1.47 -13.37
CA ARG A 219 -5.37 -0.79 -12.17
C ARG A 219 -4.91 0.63 -12.49
N CYS A 220 -5.37 1.59 -11.71
CA CYS A 220 -4.86 2.95 -11.66
C CYS A 220 -3.98 3.09 -10.40
N SER A 221 -2.73 2.58 -10.45
CA SER A 221 -1.77 2.75 -9.37
C SER A 221 -1.28 4.20 -9.28
N ALA A 222 -0.62 4.57 -8.17
CA ALA A 222 0.03 5.87 -8.07
C ALA A 222 1.10 6.09 -9.15
N ALA A 223 1.79 5.03 -9.59
CA ALA A 223 2.69 5.12 -10.74
C ALA A 223 1.93 5.52 -12.01
N LYS A 224 0.80 4.89 -12.31
CA LYS A 224 -0.03 5.22 -13.48
C LYS A 224 -0.64 6.60 -13.39
N ALA A 225 -1.12 6.98 -12.22
CA ALA A 225 -1.79 8.26 -12.01
C ALA A 225 -0.83 9.47 -12.05
N TYR A 226 0.35 9.32 -11.46
CA TYR A 226 1.25 10.45 -11.23
C TYR A 226 2.59 10.32 -11.94
N LEU A 227 3.27 9.17 -11.82
CA LEU A 227 4.66 9.05 -12.27
C LEU A 227 4.75 8.94 -13.80
N VAL A 228 3.95 8.05 -14.40
CA VAL A 228 3.97 7.81 -15.86
C VAL A 228 3.80 9.11 -16.66
N PRO A 229 2.85 10.01 -16.32
CA PRO A 229 2.69 11.28 -17.05
C PRO A 229 3.88 12.25 -16.92
N SER A 230 4.85 11.98 -16.06
CA SER A 230 6.01 12.84 -15.83
C SER A 230 7.35 12.24 -16.28
N LEU A 231 7.35 10.99 -16.79
CA LEU A 231 8.59 10.29 -17.15
C LEU A 231 9.39 10.96 -18.28
N ASP A 232 8.72 11.72 -19.15
CA ASP A 232 9.35 12.41 -20.27
C ASP A 232 10.01 13.75 -19.86
N ARG A 233 9.93 14.13 -18.58
CA ARG A 233 10.56 15.37 -18.10
C ARG A 233 12.05 15.18 -17.92
N GLU A 234 12.84 16.00 -18.59
CA GLU A 234 14.32 15.96 -18.56
C GLU A 234 14.91 16.18 -17.16
N ASN A 235 14.18 16.87 -16.29
CA ASN A 235 14.59 17.18 -14.92
C ASN A 235 14.17 16.12 -13.89
N LEU A 236 13.54 15.02 -14.31
CA LEU A 236 13.17 13.88 -13.46
C LEU A 236 14.00 12.64 -13.81
N LYS A 237 14.81 12.18 -12.88
CA LYS A 237 15.49 10.89 -12.94
C LYS A 237 14.77 9.85 -12.07
N VAL A 238 14.40 8.73 -12.64
CA VAL A 238 13.85 7.58 -11.91
C VAL A 238 14.88 6.45 -11.93
N MET A 239 15.25 5.95 -10.75
CA MET A 239 16.18 4.84 -10.55
C MET A 239 15.42 3.69 -9.91
N THR A 240 15.22 2.62 -10.66
CA THR A 240 14.66 1.35 -10.17
C THR A 240 15.79 0.39 -9.79
N ASP A 241 15.45 -0.71 -9.13
CA ASP A 241 16.38 -1.75 -8.70
C ASP A 241 17.55 -1.15 -7.88
N THR A 242 17.26 -0.06 -7.17
CA THR A 242 18.23 0.73 -6.41
C THR A 242 17.76 0.83 -4.96
N ASN A 243 18.42 0.06 -4.09
CA ASN A 243 18.03 -0.03 -2.68
C ASN A 243 18.76 1.00 -1.84
N VAL A 244 18.03 1.87 -1.14
CA VAL A 244 18.61 2.86 -0.23
C VAL A 244 19.22 2.14 0.98
N ASN A 245 20.51 2.33 1.20
CA ASN A 245 21.23 1.81 2.35
C ASN A 245 21.07 2.72 3.57
N LYS A 246 21.39 3.98 3.41
CA LYS A 246 21.28 4.99 4.48
C LYS A 246 21.26 6.43 3.90
N ILE A 247 20.78 7.36 4.72
CA ILE A 247 20.90 8.80 4.49
C ILE A 247 22.27 9.25 4.97
N ILE A 248 22.91 10.15 4.21
CA ILE A 248 24.19 10.75 4.56
C ILE A 248 23.90 12.09 5.24
N PHE A 249 24.47 12.27 6.44
CA PHE A 249 24.36 13.49 7.20
C PHE A 249 25.69 14.21 7.30
N GLU A 250 25.67 15.53 7.13
CA GLU A 250 26.77 16.45 7.46
C GLU A 250 26.23 17.50 8.45
N ASN A 251 26.83 17.59 9.63
CA ASN A 251 26.37 18.50 10.68
C ASN A 251 24.85 18.40 10.95
N LYS A 252 24.33 17.17 11.06
CA LYS A 252 22.89 16.84 11.25
C LYS A 252 21.97 17.28 10.09
N LYS A 253 22.50 17.70 8.96
CA LYS A 253 21.76 18.00 7.75
C LYS A 253 21.87 16.82 6.78
N ALA A 254 20.74 16.32 6.27
CA ALA A 254 20.74 15.33 5.20
C ALA A 254 21.26 15.97 3.90
N VAL A 255 22.34 15.42 3.36
CA VAL A 255 23.02 15.94 2.15
C VAL A 255 23.01 14.98 0.97
N GLY A 256 22.48 13.76 1.17
CA GLY A 256 22.40 12.74 0.15
C GLY A 256 22.07 11.38 0.72
N VAL A 257 22.24 10.36 -0.09
CA VAL A 257 21.98 8.98 0.26
C VAL A 257 23.04 8.04 -0.31
N GLU A 258 23.29 6.96 0.38
CA GLU A 258 24.06 5.82 -0.09
C GLU A 258 23.07 4.73 -0.52
N CYS A 259 23.24 4.21 -1.73
CA CYS A 259 22.36 3.18 -2.30
C CYS A 259 23.18 2.03 -2.84
N LEU A 260 22.55 0.85 -2.88
CA LEU A 260 23.00 -0.30 -3.66
C LEU A 260 22.25 -0.30 -4.99
N ASN A 261 22.96 -0.16 -6.11
CA ASN A 261 22.38 -0.24 -7.44
C ASN A 261 22.08 -1.70 -7.86
N GLU A 262 21.54 -1.89 -9.07
CA GLU A 262 21.22 -3.22 -9.62
C GLU A 262 22.43 -4.18 -9.70
N ASP A 263 23.64 -3.65 -9.86
CA ASP A 263 24.88 -4.43 -9.87
C ASP A 263 25.40 -4.76 -8.45
N GLY A 264 24.69 -4.34 -7.39
CA GLY A 264 25.14 -4.49 -6.00
C GLY A 264 26.28 -3.54 -5.61
N LYS A 265 26.56 -2.51 -6.40
CA LYS A 265 27.58 -1.51 -6.10
C LYS A 265 27.00 -0.37 -5.27
N LEU A 266 27.79 0.08 -4.29
CA LEU A 266 27.48 1.29 -3.53
C LEU A 266 27.65 2.52 -4.42
N VAL A 267 26.60 3.33 -4.49
CA VAL A 267 26.57 4.61 -5.17
C VAL A 267 26.07 5.70 -4.23
N THR A 268 26.62 6.90 -4.38
CA THR A 268 26.18 8.08 -3.60
C THR A 268 25.42 9.04 -4.49
N ILE A 269 24.25 9.47 -4.04
CA ILE A 269 23.39 10.43 -4.71
C ILE A 269 23.23 11.64 -3.79
N ASN A 270 23.65 12.83 -4.25
CA ASN A 270 23.66 14.04 -3.44
C ASN A 270 22.39 14.86 -3.63
N ALA A 271 21.87 15.41 -2.53
CA ALA A 271 20.76 16.35 -2.51
C ALA A 271 21.27 17.74 -2.14
N THR A 272 20.87 18.76 -2.91
CA THR A 272 21.25 20.17 -2.64
C THR A 272 20.22 20.88 -1.78
N LYS A 273 18.96 20.45 -1.83
CA LYS A 273 17.86 21.03 -1.03
C LYS A 273 17.36 20.03 0.02
N GLU A 274 16.78 18.90 -0.40
CA GLU A 274 16.15 17.97 0.53
C GLU A 274 16.32 16.51 0.10
N VAL A 275 16.41 15.62 1.12
CA VAL A 275 16.18 14.19 1.02
C VAL A 275 14.77 13.91 1.58
N ILE A 276 13.90 13.35 0.75
CA ILE A 276 12.50 13.12 1.10
C ILE A 276 12.26 11.63 1.29
N LEU A 277 11.85 11.22 2.49
CA LEU A 277 11.64 9.84 2.85
C LEU A 277 10.18 9.44 2.63
N SER A 278 9.93 8.57 1.66
CA SER A 278 8.60 8.08 1.26
C SER A 278 8.55 6.56 1.05
N SER A 279 9.34 5.83 1.85
CA SER A 279 9.52 4.37 1.74
C SER A 279 8.46 3.54 2.48
N GLY A 280 7.33 4.17 2.87
CA GLY A 280 6.22 3.54 3.56
C GLY A 280 6.46 3.32 5.05
N ALA A 281 5.45 2.75 5.74
CA ALA A 281 5.43 2.64 7.20
C ALA A 281 6.53 1.73 7.77
N PHE A 282 7.02 0.76 7.00
CA PHE A 282 8.14 -0.11 7.40
C PHE A 282 9.49 0.42 6.91
N GLY A 283 9.58 0.79 5.62
CA GLY A 283 10.85 1.19 5.04
C GLY A 283 11.38 2.51 5.56
N SER A 284 10.51 3.49 5.82
CA SER A 284 10.93 4.81 6.29
C SER A 284 11.62 4.76 7.66
N PRO A 285 11.03 4.16 8.71
CA PRO A 285 11.74 4.03 9.98
C PRO A 285 12.99 3.15 9.88
N GLN A 286 12.98 2.10 9.04
CA GLN A 286 14.16 1.27 8.82
C GLN A 286 15.34 2.08 8.25
N ILE A 287 15.09 2.93 7.26
CA ILE A 287 16.13 3.80 6.68
C ILE A 287 16.64 4.80 7.73
N LEU A 288 15.77 5.40 8.53
CA LEU A 288 16.17 6.31 9.61
C LEU A 288 17.08 5.61 10.63
N LEU A 289 16.68 4.45 11.14
CA LEU A 289 17.47 3.67 12.11
C LEU A 289 18.84 3.31 11.53
N ARG A 290 18.90 2.82 10.29
CA ARG A 290 20.16 2.51 9.59
C ARG A 290 21.04 3.73 9.34
N SER A 291 20.44 4.92 9.35
CA SER A 291 21.13 6.20 9.19
C SER A 291 21.53 6.84 10.52
N GLY A 292 21.34 6.16 11.64
CA GLY A 292 21.70 6.68 12.96
C GLY A 292 20.66 7.63 13.58
N VAL A 293 19.43 7.67 13.06
CA VAL A 293 18.34 8.51 13.56
C VAL A 293 17.25 7.64 14.16
N GLY A 294 17.03 7.75 15.47
CA GLY A 294 16.06 6.93 16.22
C GLY A 294 16.46 6.74 17.67
N PRO A 295 15.84 5.77 18.38
CA PRO A 295 16.24 5.43 19.75
C PRO A 295 17.68 4.96 19.79
N SER A 296 18.53 5.63 20.58
CA SER A 296 19.96 5.32 20.67
C SER A 296 20.23 3.88 21.12
N GLU A 297 19.41 3.37 22.05
CA GLU A 297 19.52 1.98 22.51
C GLU A 297 19.37 0.97 21.35
N GLU A 298 18.45 1.20 20.43
CA GLU A 298 18.22 0.33 19.28
C GLU A 298 19.33 0.43 18.25
N ILE A 299 19.76 1.64 17.93
CA ILE A 299 20.79 1.93 16.93
C ILE A 299 22.14 1.32 17.34
N LEU A 300 22.55 1.49 18.63
CA LEU A 300 23.83 1.02 19.12
C LEU A 300 23.93 -0.52 19.17
N LYS A 301 22.82 -1.25 19.33
CA LYS A 301 22.81 -2.74 19.24
C LYS A 301 23.35 -3.25 17.91
N HIS A 302 23.24 -2.46 16.86
CA HIS A 302 23.66 -2.83 15.51
C HIS A 302 25.00 -2.23 15.10
N ASN A 303 25.76 -1.64 16.03
CA ASN A 303 27.04 -0.94 15.78
C ASN A 303 26.89 0.19 14.74
N ILE A 304 25.74 0.85 14.71
CA ILE A 304 25.49 2.04 13.85
C ILE A 304 25.82 3.28 14.69
N GLU A 305 26.52 4.25 14.06
CA GLU A 305 26.79 5.54 14.69
C GLU A 305 25.47 6.28 14.95
N HIS A 306 25.27 6.72 16.21
CA HIS A 306 24.08 7.46 16.62
C HIS A 306 24.26 8.94 16.26
N ILE A 307 23.41 9.44 15.35
CA ILE A 307 23.43 10.84 14.85
C ILE A 307 22.45 11.73 15.62
N HIS A 308 21.23 11.20 15.86
CA HIS A 308 20.16 11.97 16.49
C HIS A 308 19.16 11.09 17.23
N GLU A 309 18.88 11.45 18.48
CA GLU A 309 17.86 10.79 19.29
C GLU A 309 16.46 11.16 18.80
N LEU A 310 15.71 10.17 18.39
CA LEU A 310 14.31 10.30 17.96
C LEU A 310 13.53 9.06 18.41
N PRO A 311 13.03 9.04 19.66
CA PRO A 311 12.54 7.83 20.32
C PRO A 311 11.29 7.22 19.66
N GLY A 312 10.53 8.00 18.88
CA GLY A 312 9.33 7.53 18.17
C GLY A 312 9.61 6.71 16.91
N VAL A 313 10.82 6.73 16.37
CA VAL A 313 11.15 6.02 15.12
C VAL A 313 11.02 4.50 15.33
N GLY A 314 10.20 3.86 14.52
CA GLY A 314 9.92 2.42 14.57
C GLY A 314 8.99 2.01 15.71
N LYS A 315 8.39 2.95 16.42
CA LYS A 315 7.41 2.71 17.48
C LYS A 315 5.98 2.97 17.00
N ASN A 316 5.03 2.47 17.80
CA ASN A 316 3.60 2.75 17.65
C ASN A 316 3.07 2.48 16.24
N LEU A 317 3.48 1.37 15.61
CA LEU A 317 2.93 0.94 14.34
C LEU A 317 1.45 0.58 14.53
N GLN A 318 0.58 1.21 13.74
CA GLN A 318 -0.87 1.01 13.76
C GLN A 318 -1.37 0.70 12.36
N ASP A 319 -2.45 -0.06 12.31
CA ASP A 319 -3.18 -0.34 11.07
C ASP A 319 -4.67 -0.53 11.39
N HIS A 320 -5.53 -0.36 10.39
CA HIS A 320 -6.96 -0.65 10.53
C HIS A 320 -7.20 -2.17 10.55
N ILE A 321 -8.16 -2.58 11.37
CA ILE A 321 -8.61 -3.97 11.40
C ILE A 321 -9.44 -4.22 10.14
N ASP A 322 -9.06 -5.27 9.41
CA ASP A 322 -9.82 -5.80 8.28
C ASP A 322 -10.30 -7.23 8.62
N TYR A 323 -11.56 -7.50 8.34
CA TYR A 323 -12.15 -8.81 8.54
C TYR A 323 -12.67 -9.37 7.23
N LEU A 324 -12.04 -10.44 6.75
CA LEU A 324 -12.44 -11.13 5.54
C LEU A 324 -13.32 -12.34 5.88
N SER A 325 -14.61 -12.27 5.54
CA SER A 325 -15.53 -13.40 5.63
C SER A 325 -15.62 -14.12 4.29
N VAL A 326 -15.32 -15.41 4.28
CA VAL A 326 -15.36 -16.25 3.07
C VAL A 326 -16.46 -17.28 3.20
N HIS A 327 -17.39 -17.26 2.24
CA HIS A 327 -18.51 -18.18 2.20
C HIS A 327 -18.48 -19.03 0.93
N LYS A 328 -18.78 -20.34 1.07
CA LYS A 328 -18.96 -21.22 -0.07
C LYS A 328 -20.37 -21.07 -0.62
N TYR A 329 -20.47 -20.80 -1.92
CA TYR A 329 -21.75 -20.68 -2.61
C TYR A 329 -21.71 -21.41 -3.95
N ASN A 330 -22.80 -22.12 -4.30
CA ASN A 330 -22.87 -22.88 -5.55
C ASN A 330 -23.39 -22.01 -6.70
N SER A 331 -22.52 -21.20 -7.28
CA SER A 331 -22.83 -20.42 -8.47
C SER A 331 -21.66 -20.39 -9.45
N ILE A 332 -21.97 -20.47 -10.73
CA ILE A 332 -21.01 -20.31 -11.82
C ILE A 332 -20.51 -18.84 -11.95
N GLU A 333 -21.25 -17.90 -11.35
CA GLU A 333 -20.92 -16.47 -11.40
C GLU A 333 -19.77 -16.11 -10.47
N LEU A 334 -19.47 -16.94 -9.47
CA LEU A 334 -18.38 -16.71 -8.55
C LEU A 334 -17.01 -16.92 -9.22
N ILE A 335 -15.98 -16.32 -8.63
CA ILE A 335 -14.61 -16.57 -9.04
C ILE A 335 -14.26 -18.00 -8.64
N GLY A 336 -14.09 -18.87 -9.62
CA GLY A 336 -13.69 -20.26 -9.45
C GLY A 336 -12.73 -20.69 -10.55
N PHE A 337 -11.80 -21.59 -10.21
CA PHE A 337 -10.83 -22.15 -11.15
C PHE A 337 -11.38 -23.36 -11.90
N SER A 338 -12.69 -23.42 -12.20
CA SER A 338 -13.25 -24.44 -13.05
C SER A 338 -13.23 -23.98 -14.52
N LEU A 339 -13.06 -24.94 -15.45
CA LEU A 339 -13.15 -24.64 -16.90
C LEU A 339 -14.47 -23.95 -17.24
N LYS A 340 -15.58 -24.36 -16.61
CA LYS A 340 -16.90 -23.76 -16.81
C LYS A 340 -16.92 -22.28 -16.37
N SER A 341 -16.35 -21.93 -15.21
CA SER A 341 -16.32 -20.53 -14.76
C SER A 341 -15.40 -19.65 -15.61
N ILE A 342 -14.30 -20.23 -16.14
CA ILE A 342 -13.40 -19.53 -17.04
C ILE A 342 -14.12 -19.22 -18.37
N PHE A 343 -14.76 -20.20 -18.98
CA PHE A 343 -15.50 -19.98 -20.25
C PHE A 343 -16.72 -19.06 -20.09
N TYR A 344 -17.39 -19.09 -18.94
CA TYR A 344 -18.51 -18.20 -18.67
C TYR A 344 -18.07 -16.74 -18.53
N LYS A 345 -16.95 -16.48 -17.89
CA LYS A 345 -16.45 -15.11 -17.65
C LYS A 345 -15.60 -14.54 -18.76
N PHE A 346 -14.98 -15.41 -19.56
CA PHE A 346 -14.15 -15.04 -20.70
C PHE A 346 -14.63 -15.83 -21.94
N PRO A 347 -15.83 -15.54 -22.48
CA PRO A 347 -16.24 -16.16 -23.73
C PRO A 347 -15.24 -15.78 -24.81
N LEU A 348 -14.70 -16.80 -25.50
CA LEU A 348 -13.79 -16.65 -26.63
C LEU A 348 -14.48 -15.91 -27.79
#